data_24674e0c4f6068c9e335b3ae66291003
#
_entry.id   24674e0c4f6068c9e335b3ae66291003
#
_cell.length_a   1.000
_cell.length_b   1.000
_cell.length_c   1.000
_cell.angle_alpha   90.00
_cell.angle_beta   90.00
_cell.angle_gamma   90.00
#
_symmetry.space_group_name_H-M   'P 1'
#
loop_
_entity.id
_entity.type
_entity.pdbx_description
1 polymer ?
#
loop_
_entity_poly.entity_id
_entity_poly.type
_entity_poly.pdbx_seq_one_letter_code
_entity_poly.pdbx_strand_id
1 'polypeptide(L)' 'SEKYCFMPPDATLPAVREAFEKHPARNSRLSAVFITEDGTGDTPILAMLTPWDVLREY' A
#
# COMPACT_ATOMS: atom_id res chain seq x y z
N SER A 1 -14.43 -5.82 -4.43
CA SER A 1 -13.30 -6.75 -4.40
C SER A 1 -12.07 -6.05 -3.82
N GLU A 2 -11.17 -6.86 -3.31
CA GLU A 2 -9.97 -6.33 -2.67
C GLU A 2 -8.88 -6.13 -3.68
N LYS A 3 -8.08 -5.10 -3.46
CA LYS A 3 -6.97 -4.77 -4.33
C LYS A 3 -5.69 -4.63 -3.53
N TYR A 4 -4.59 -4.86 -4.19
CA TYR A 4 -3.26 -4.74 -3.59
C TYR A 4 -2.42 -3.83 -4.46
N CYS A 5 -1.47 -3.19 -3.82
CA CYS A 5 -0.57 -2.26 -4.48
C CYS A 5 0.86 -2.57 -4.06
N PHE A 6 1.82 -2.31 -4.93
CA PHE A 6 3.22 -2.54 -4.63
C PHE A 6 3.96 -1.22 -4.62
N MET A 7 4.86 -1.05 -3.66
CA MET A 7 5.65 0.16 -3.55
C MET A 7 7.08 -0.19 -3.18
N PRO A 8 8.05 0.65 -3.55
CA PRO A 8 9.45 0.38 -3.22
C PRO A 8 9.76 0.74 -1.76
N PRO A 9 10.91 0.28 -1.24
CA PRO A 9 11.23 0.51 0.18
C PRO A 9 11.42 1.99 0.53
N ASP A 10 11.69 2.84 -0.43
CA ASP A 10 11.87 4.26 -0.17
C ASP A 10 10.56 5.04 -0.24
N ALA A 11 9.43 4.36 -0.39
CA ALA A 11 8.14 5.02 -0.34
C ALA A 11 7.92 5.64 1.04
N THR A 12 7.44 6.87 1.06
CA THR A 12 7.22 7.57 2.32
C THR A 12 5.86 7.22 2.90
N LEU A 13 5.71 7.43 4.21
CA LEU A 13 4.42 7.22 4.85
C LEU A 13 3.31 8.04 4.21
N PRO A 14 3.53 9.32 3.90
CA PRO A 14 2.48 10.08 3.20
C PRO A 14 2.10 9.46 1.86
N ALA A 15 3.06 8.90 1.12
CA ALA A 15 2.76 8.28 -0.15
C ALA A 15 1.92 7.02 0.03
N VAL A 16 2.24 6.21 1.04
CA VAL A 16 1.48 5.00 1.33
C VAL A 16 0.07 5.36 1.79
N ARG A 17 -0.04 6.36 2.66
CA ARG A 17 -1.34 6.83 3.13
C ARG A 17 -2.20 7.30 1.97
N GLU A 18 -1.60 8.06 1.07
CA GLU A 18 -2.30 8.57 -0.09
C GLU A 18 -2.82 7.44 -0.97
N ALA A 19 -2.05 6.37 -1.09
CA ALA A 19 -2.47 5.23 -1.88
C ALA A 19 -3.76 4.62 -1.32
N PHE A 20 -3.87 4.52 0.01
CA PHE A 20 -5.09 4.03 0.62
C PHE A 20 -6.25 5.00 0.48
N GLU A 21 -5.97 6.29 0.62
CA GLU A 21 -7.03 7.31 0.62
C GLU A 21 -7.57 7.60 -0.77
N LYS A 22 -6.72 7.50 -1.78
CA LYS A 22 -7.08 7.91 -3.12
C LYS A 22 -7.26 6.78 -4.11
N HIS A 23 -7.46 5.57 -3.59
CA HIS A 23 -7.71 4.46 -4.48
C HIS A 23 -8.97 4.74 -5.29
N PRO A 24 -8.90 4.69 -6.61
CA PRO A 24 -9.97 5.21 -7.45
C PRO A 24 -11.20 4.32 -7.59
N ALA A 25 -11.10 3.06 -7.27
CA ALA A 25 -12.19 2.14 -7.54
C ALA A 25 -13.30 2.28 -6.51
N ARG A 26 -14.51 2.49 -6.98
CA ARG A 26 -15.65 2.70 -6.09
C ARG A 26 -16.04 1.48 -5.32
N ASN A 27 -16.02 0.33 -5.98
CA ASN A 27 -16.53 -0.89 -5.40
C ASN A 27 -15.40 -1.80 -4.95
N SER A 28 -14.21 -1.26 -4.84
CA SER A 28 -13.08 -2.01 -4.32
C SER A 28 -12.30 -1.08 -3.43
N ARG A 29 -11.55 -1.68 -2.53
CA ARG A 29 -10.70 -0.90 -1.65
C ARG A 29 -9.31 -1.49 -1.68
N LEU A 30 -8.34 -0.64 -1.41
CA LEU A 30 -6.99 -1.09 -1.30
C LEU A 30 -6.84 -1.76 0.06
N SER A 31 -6.59 -3.05 0.05
CA SER A 31 -6.52 -3.83 1.30
C SER A 31 -5.14 -3.81 1.91
N ALA A 32 -4.11 -3.73 1.08
CA ALA A 32 -2.75 -3.75 1.58
C ALA A 32 -1.81 -3.14 0.55
N VAL A 33 -0.69 -2.62 1.06
CA VAL A 33 0.44 -2.21 0.23
C VAL A 33 1.57 -3.16 0.57
N PHE A 34 2.12 -3.80 -0.45
CA PHE A 34 3.27 -4.66 -0.28
C PHE A 34 4.52 -3.88 -0.66
N ILE A 35 5.48 -3.87 0.25
CA ILE A 35 6.77 -3.24 -0.03
C ILE A 35 7.66 -4.32 -0.64
N THR A 36 8.19 -4.05 -1.81
CA THR A 36 9.07 -4.98 -2.51
C THR A 36 10.36 -4.25 -2.89
N GLU A 37 11.36 -5.03 -3.29
CA GLU A 37 12.67 -4.46 -3.58
C GLU A 37 12.65 -3.36 -4.62
N ASP A 38 11.88 -3.54 -5.68
CA ASP A 38 11.85 -2.58 -6.76
C ASP A 38 10.48 -1.91 -6.93
N GLY A 39 9.56 -2.17 -6.02
CA GLY A 39 8.24 -1.56 -6.09
C GLY A 39 7.27 -2.27 -7.01
N THR A 40 7.63 -3.45 -7.49
CA THR A 40 6.73 -4.22 -8.36
C THR A 40 6.41 -5.56 -7.71
N GLY A 41 5.47 -6.27 -8.33
CA GLY A 41 5.14 -7.61 -7.85
C GLY A 41 6.12 -8.69 -8.27
N ASP A 42 7.18 -8.32 -8.99
CA ASP A 42 8.14 -9.29 -9.53
C ASP A 42 9.31 -9.56 -8.61
N THR A 43 9.46 -8.80 -7.55
CA THR A 43 10.56 -9.01 -6.59
C THR A 43 10.00 -9.44 -5.25
N PRO A 44 10.85 -9.97 -4.36
CA PRO A 44 10.37 -10.46 -3.07
C PRO A 44 9.68 -9.39 -2.24
N ILE A 45 8.66 -9.82 -1.51
CA ILE A 45 7.93 -8.96 -0.60
C ILE A 45 8.74 -8.78 0.67
N LEU A 46 9.04 -7.53 1.01
CA LEU A 46 9.80 -7.19 2.19
C LEU A 46 8.90 -6.87 3.38
N ALA A 47 7.72 -6.30 3.12
CA ALA A 47 6.80 -5.93 4.18
C ALA A 47 5.40 -5.79 3.61
N MET A 48 4.42 -5.84 4.50
CA MET A 48 3.02 -5.59 4.14
C MET A 48 2.48 -4.52 5.08
N LEU A 49 1.79 -3.55 4.50
CA LEU A 49 1.15 -2.48 5.26
C LEU A 49 -0.35 -2.50 5.00
N THR A 50 -1.12 -2.31 6.06
CA THR A 50 -2.58 -2.24 5.95
C THR A 50 -3.01 -0.84 6.33
N PRO A 51 -4.29 -0.49 6.08
CA PRO A 51 -4.78 0.82 6.51
C PRO A 51 -4.60 1.07 8.00
N TRP A 52 -4.66 0.02 8.81
CA TRP A 52 -4.48 0.15 10.24
C TRP A 52 -3.08 0.62 10.61
N ASP A 53 -2.10 0.30 9.76
CA ASP A 53 -0.72 0.68 10.03
C ASP A 53 -0.43 2.13 9.71
N VAL A 54 -1.12 2.70 8.75
CA VAL A 54 -0.76 4.03 8.23
C VAL A 54 -1.82 5.10 8.43
N LEU A 55 -3.08 4.72 8.62
CA LEU A 55 -4.16 5.69 8.80
C LEU A 55 -4.55 5.85 10.27
N ARG A 56 -3.92 5.11 11.11
CA ARG A 56 -4.17 5.15 12.54
C ARG A 56 -3.77 6.50 13.12
N GLU A 57 -4.57 6.99 14.04
CA GLU A 57 -4.30 8.25 14.70
C GLU A 57 -3.82 8.04 16.13
N TYR A 58 -3.01 8.96 16.60
CA TYR A 58 -2.45 8.89 17.95
C TYR A 58 -2.95 10.03 18.79
#